data_da2642a0ac4ae6165d79da0527515c4d
#
_entry.id   da2642a0ac4ae6165d79da0527515c4d
#
_cell.length_a   1.000
_cell.length_b   1.000
_cell.length_c   1.000
_cell.angle_alpha   90.00
_cell.angle_beta   90.00
_cell.angle_gamma   90.00
#
_symmetry.space_group_name_H-M   'P 1'
#
loop_
_entity.id
_entity.type
_entity.pdbx_description
1 polymer ?
#
loop_
_entity_poly.entity_id
_entity_poly.type
_entity_poly.pdbx_seq_one_letter_code
_entity_poly.pdbx_strand_id
1 'polypeptide(L)'
;MADDKIIPTVSFKTAHTGVSAKSDELGMRPMQALSYEKRGEQYLLIKSPPASGKSRALMFVALDKLSNQGVRQAIICVPERSIGASFGSEPLSKYGFHEDWVVAPQWNLCNAPGADDPKVARSKVKAVGEFLASDERVL
;
A
#
# COMPACT_ATOMS: atom_id res chain seq x y z
N MET A 1 34.85 3.73 1.16
CA MET A 1 34.03 2.63 0.61
C MET A 1 32.58 2.97 0.91
N ALA A 2 31.78 3.12 -0.10
CA ALA A 2 30.35 3.20 0.09
C ALA A 2 29.89 1.81 0.57
N ASP A 3 29.29 1.75 1.76
CA ASP A 3 28.53 0.56 2.16
C ASP A 3 27.44 0.35 1.12
N ASP A 4 27.58 -0.68 0.31
CA ASP A 4 26.50 -1.15 -0.56
C ASP A 4 25.35 -1.58 0.36
N LYS A 5 24.45 -0.63 0.64
CA LYS A 5 23.22 -0.94 1.37
C LYS A 5 22.40 -1.89 0.51
N ILE A 6 22.46 -3.16 0.84
CA ILE A 6 21.60 -4.17 0.22
C ILE A 6 20.16 -3.84 0.61
N ILE A 7 19.34 -3.50 -0.39
CA ILE A 7 17.91 -3.28 -0.17
C ILE A 7 17.25 -4.65 0.03
N PRO A 8 16.61 -4.89 1.17
CA PRO A 8 15.86 -6.12 1.40
C PRO A 8 14.83 -6.33 0.29
N THR A 9 14.90 -7.49 -0.36
CA THR A 9 14.06 -7.79 -1.52
C THR A 9 13.24 -9.04 -1.25
N VAL A 10 11.93 -8.94 -1.42
CA VAL A 10 11.02 -10.07 -1.49
C VAL A 10 10.78 -10.37 -2.98
N SER A 11 11.23 -11.55 -3.43
CA SER A 11 11.00 -12.02 -4.78
C SER A 11 10.11 -13.25 -4.75
N PHE A 12 8.97 -13.19 -5.44
CA PHE A 12 7.99 -14.25 -5.48
C PHE A 12 7.68 -14.65 -6.92
N LYS A 13 7.86 -15.94 -7.20
CA LYS A 13 7.50 -16.55 -8.49
C LYS A 13 6.40 -17.58 -8.26
N THR A 14 5.39 -17.58 -9.09
CA THR A 14 4.33 -18.59 -9.07
C THR A 14 4.36 -19.41 -10.33
N ALA A 15 4.18 -20.73 -10.19
CA ALA A 15 3.79 -21.57 -11.32
C ALA A 15 2.31 -21.31 -11.64
N HIS A 16 1.94 -21.19 -12.92
CA HIS A 16 0.55 -21.08 -13.34
C HIS A 16 -0.14 -22.46 -13.21
N THR A 17 -0.57 -22.78 -12.00
CA THR A 17 -1.26 -24.05 -11.71
C THR A 17 -2.79 -23.95 -11.86
N GLY A 18 -3.32 -22.74 -12.10
CA GLY A 18 -4.76 -22.47 -12.13
C GLY A 18 -5.43 -22.51 -10.74
N VAL A 19 -4.67 -22.76 -9.68
CA VAL A 19 -5.17 -22.80 -8.30
C VAL A 19 -4.75 -21.53 -7.58
N SER A 20 -5.72 -20.82 -6.99
CA SER A 20 -5.42 -19.66 -6.12
C SER A 20 -4.72 -20.10 -4.86
N ALA A 21 -3.64 -19.42 -4.48
CA ALA A 21 -2.98 -19.65 -3.20
C ALA A 21 -3.95 -19.34 -2.05
N LYS A 22 -4.00 -20.23 -1.04
CA LYS A 22 -4.79 -20.00 0.18
C LYS A 22 -4.18 -18.87 0.99
N SER A 23 -5.04 -18.09 1.64
CA SER A 23 -4.63 -17.09 2.63
C SER A 23 -4.38 -17.75 3.99
N ASP A 24 -3.48 -17.16 4.78
CA ASP A 24 -3.24 -17.54 6.17
C ASP A 24 -4.32 -16.96 7.11
N GLU A 25 -4.10 -17.09 8.42
CA GLU A 25 -5.01 -16.59 9.46
C GLU A 25 -5.19 -15.07 9.45
N LEU A 26 -4.19 -14.33 8.95
CA LEU A 26 -4.23 -12.87 8.79
C LEU A 26 -4.84 -12.44 7.44
N GLY A 27 -5.29 -13.38 6.63
CA GLY A 27 -5.82 -13.11 5.31
C GLY A 27 -4.74 -12.84 4.25
N MET A 28 -3.50 -13.24 4.52
CA MET A 28 -2.36 -13.00 3.64
C MET A 28 -2.07 -14.21 2.76
N ARG A 29 -1.92 -13.98 1.46
CA ARG A 29 -1.34 -14.96 0.53
C ARG A 29 0.17 -15.10 0.81
N PRO A 30 0.82 -16.20 0.36
CA PRO A 30 2.24 -16.44 0.66
C PRO A 30 3.18 -15.26 0.38
N MET A 31 3.02 -14.59 -0.76
CA MET A 31 3.83 -13.41 -1.11
C MET A 31 3.60 -12.25 -0.15
N GLN A 32 2.34 -12.05 0.26
CA GLN A 32 1.97 -10.99 1.20
C GLN A 32 2.56 -11.27 2.58
N ALA A 33 2.52 -12.51 3.05
CA ALA A 33 3.10 -12.94 4.32
C ALA A 33 4.62 -12.75 4.33
N LEU A 34 5.32 -13.13 3.26
CA LEU A 34 6.77 -12.91 3.11
C LEU A 34 7.12 -11.41 3.13
N SER A 35 6.31 -10.59 2.48
CA SER A 35 6.49 -9.13 2.50
C SER A 35 6.27 -8.56 3.90
N TYR A 36 5.25 -9.04 4.59
CA TYR A 36 4.92 -8.61 5.94
C TYR A 36 5.97 -9.00 6.97
N GLU A 37 6.66 -10.14 6.81
CA GLU A 37 7.81 -10.51 7.64
C GLU A 37 8.92 -9.45 7.61
N LYS A 38 9.06 -8.73 6.50
CA LYS A 38 10.05 -7.66 6.31
C LYS A 38 9.53 -6.26 6.65
N ARG A 39 8.37 -6.13 7.29
CA ARG A 39 7.72 -4.84 7.59
C ARG A 39 8.55 -3.87 8.43
N GLY A 40 9.51 -4.37 9.20
CA GLY A 40 10.43 -3.55 10.00
C GLY A 40 11.54 -2.88 9.20
N GLU A 41 11.77 -3.29 7.96
CA GLU A 41 12.84 -2.74 7.14
C GLU A 41 12.55 -1.30 6.72
N GLN A 42 13.58 -0.47 6.69
CA GLN A 42 13.47 0.92 6.23
C GLN A 42 13.21 0.99 4.72
N TYR A 43 13.86 0.13 3.96
CA TYR A 43 13.69 -0.02 2.51
C TYR A 43 13.33 -1.45 2.19
N LEU A 44 12.33 -1.64 1.36
CA LEU A 44 11.87 -2.97 0.95
C LEU A 44 11.47 -2.96 -0.52
N LEU A 45 12.06 -3.86 -1.30
CA LEU A 45 11.68 -4.09 -2.69
C LEU A 45 10.88 -5.38 -2.80
N ILE A 46 9.67 -5.31 -3.36
CA ILE A 46 8.80 -6.47 -3.60
C ILE A 46 8.71 -6.73 -5.10
N LYS A 47 9.22 -7.88 -5.54
CA LYS A 47 9.14 -8.36 -6.93
C LYS A 47 8.21 -9.55 -7.01
N SER A 48 7.10 -9.40 -7.68
CA SER A 48 6.12 -10.47 -7.87
C SER A 48 5.32 -10.28 -9.15
N PRO A 49 4.72 -11.36 -9.71
CA PRO A 49 3.94 -11.27 -10.92
C PRO A 49 2.77 -10.28 -10.83
N PRO A 50 2.21 -9.83 -11.97
CA PRO A 50 0.94 -9.11 -11.99
C PRO A 50 -0.16 -9.91 -11.27
N ALA A 51 -1.12 -9.21 -10.69
CA ALA A 51 -2.26 -9.80 -9.95
C ALA A 51 -1.90 -10.68 -8.73
N SER A 52 -0.66 -10.64 -8.26
CA SER A 52 -0.21 -11.41 -7.08
C SER A 52 -0.68 -10.82 -5.74
N GLY A 53 -1.32 -9.65 -5.75
CA GLY A 53 -1.79 -8.97 -4.53
C GLY A 53 -0.78 -8.00 -3.91
N LYS A 54 0.10 -7.40 -4.73
CA LYS A 54 1.09 -6.41 -4.27
C LYS A 54 0.48 -5.22 -3.51
N SER A 55 -0.61 -4.66 -4.02
CA SER A 55 -1.28 -3.53 -3.37
C SER A 55 -1.67 -3.85 -1.93
N ARG A 56 -2.28 -5.02 -1.72
CA ARG A 56 -2.66 -5.47 -0.38
C ARG A 56 -1.43 -5.78 0.50
N ALA A 57 -0.34 -6.29 -0.07
CA ALA A 57 0.91 -6.47 0.66
C ALA A 57 1.45 -5.12 1.19
N LEU A 58 1.40 -4.07 0.37
CA LEU A 58 1.79 -2.72 0.80
C LEU A 58 0.87 -2.16 1.88
N MET A 59 -0.45 -2.43 1.81
CA MET A 59 -1.39 -2.04 2.86
C MET A 59 -1.04 -2.67 4.20
N PHE A 60 -0.76 -3.98 4.25
CA PHE A 60 -0.37 -4.68 5.48
C PHE A 60 0.91 -4.09 6.08
N VAL A 61 1.92 -3.86 5.26
CA VAL A 61 3.19 -3.26 5.71
C VAL A 61 2.99 -1.83 6.21
N ALA A 62 2.24 -1.02 5.48
CA ALA A 62 1.97 0.37 5.85
C ALA A 62 1.17 0.47 7.15
N LEU A 63 0.15 -0.36 7.34
CA LEU A 63 -0.65 -0.40 8.58
C LEU A 63 0.20 -0.77 9.79
N ASP A 64 1.10 -1.74 9.67
CA ASP A 64 2.00 -2.07 10.77
C ASP A 64 2.94 -0.91 11.12
N LYS A 65 3.48 -0.22 10.11
CA LYS A 65 4.31 0.97 10.32
C LYS A 65 3.54 2.09 11.02
N LEU A 66 2.30 2.33 10.60
CA LEU A 66 1.43 3.35 11.20
C LEU A 66 1.02 3.01 12.64
N SER A 67 0.70 1.75 12.92
CA SER A 67 0.13 1.34 14.21
C SER A 67 1.18 0.91 15.23
N ASN A 68 2.33 0.36 14.79
CA ASN A 68 3.30 -0.28 15.66
C ASN A 68 4.72 0.30 15.59
N GLN A 69 5.04 1.12 14.59
CA GLN A 69 6.40 1.62 14.37
C GLN A 69 6.54 3.14 14.50
N GLY A 70 5.54 3.82 15.05
CA GLY A 70 5.58 5.26 15.29
C GLY A 70 5.51 6.13 14.03
N VAL A 71 5.23 5.55 12.86
CA VAL A 71 4.99 6.29 11.63
C VAL A 71 3.60 6.92 11.70
N ARG A 72 3.50 8.20 11.44
CA ARG A 72 2.24 8.94 11.58
C ARG A 72 1.40 8.95 10.31
N GLN A 73 2.04 8.98 9.16
CA GLN A 73 1.38 9.11 7.86
C GLN A 73 2.06 8.22 6.81
N ALA A 74 1.28 7.71 5.89
CA ALA A 74 1.74 6.94 4.74
C ALA A 74 1.29 7.59 3.43
N ILE A 75 2.19 7.69 2.47
CA ILE A 75 1.90 8.17 1.13
C ILE A 75 2.14 7.03 0.14
N ILE A 76 1.12 6.69 -0.63
CA ILE A 76 1.20 5.72 -1.72
C ILE A 76 1.35 6.47 -3.03
N CYS A 77 2.48 6.26 -3.71
CA CYS A 77 2.72 6.83 -5.03
C CYS A 77 2.52 5.76 -6.10
N VAL A 78 1.72 6.08 -7.12
CA VAL A 78 1.43 5.18 -8.24
C VAL A 78 1.79 5.86 -9.55
N PRO A 79 2.32 5.10 -10.56
CA PRO A 79 2.70 5.69 -11.85
C PRO A 79 1.51 6.12 -12.69
N GLU A 80 0.35 5.49 -12.49
CA GLU A 80 -0.88 5.73 -13.27
C GLU A 80 -2.09 5.84 -12.36
N ARG A 81 -3.06 6.68 -12.74
CA ARG A 81 -4.30 6.89 -11.99
C ARG A 81 -5.13 5.61 -11.83
N SER A 82 -5.15 4.77 -12.85
CA SER A 82 -5.87 3.49 -12.82
C SER A 82 -5.41 2.57 -11.69
N ILE A 83 -4.13 2.62 -11.33
CA ILE A 83 -3.55 1.85 -10.23
C ILE A 83 -4.00 2.40 -8.86
N GLY A 84 -4.29 3.69 -8.78
CA GLY A 84 -4.78 4.33 -7.56
C GLY A 84 -6.09 3.72 -7.04
N ALA A 85 -6.93 3.19 -7.93
CA ALA A 85 -8.16 2.48 -7.54
C ALA A 85 -7.87 1.23 -6.70
N SER A 86 -6.73 0.58 -6.89
CA SER A 86 -6.31 -0.59 -6.12
C SER A 86 -5.95 -0.27 -4.66
N PHE A 87 -5.83 1.00 -4.31
CA PHE A 87 -5.51 1.47 -2.96
C PHE A 87 -6.68 2.17 -2.27
N GLY A 88 -7.89 1.99 -2.77
CA GLY A 88 -9.11 2.36 -2.04
C GLY A 88 -9.26 1.58 -0.73
N SER A 89 -10.21 2.00 0.11
CA SER A 89 -10.45 1.34 1.39
C SER A 89 -10.76 -0.15 1.23
N GLU A 90 -10.15 -0.97 2.10
CA GLU A 90 -10.26 -2.43 2.10
C GLU A 90 -10.56 -2.96 3.50
N PRO A 91 -11.59 -3.78 3.69
CA PRO A 91 -11.96 -4.35 4.98
C PRO A 91 -11.07 -5.56 5.31
N LEU A 92 -9.81 -5.34 5.62
CA LEU A 92 -8.83 -6.40 5.87
C LEU A 92 -9.15 -7.21 7.13
N SER A 93 -9.79 -6.59 8.12
CA SER A 93 -10.21 -7.25 9.35
C SER A 93 -11.23 -8.39 9.11
N LYS A 94 -12.03 -8.26 8.05
CA LYS A 94 -12.96 -9.31 7.62
C LYS A 94 -12.25 -10.62 7.25
N TYR A 95 -10.99 -10.55 6.89
CA TYR A 95 -10.15 -11.68 6.46
C TYR A 95 -9.14 -12.13 7.53
N GLY A 96 -9.18 -11.51 8.72
CA GLY A 96 -8.35 -11.91 9.85
C GLY A 96 -7.25 -10.94 10.24
N PHE A 97 -7.04 -9.84 9.48
CA PHE A 97 -6.09 -8.81 9.89
C PHE A 97 -6.67 -7.98 11.05
N HIS A 98 -5.83 -7.36 11.83
CA HIS A 98 -6.25 -6.63 13.04
C HIS A 98 -6.76 -5.22 12.77
N GLU A 99 -6.65 -4.72 11.55
CA GLU A 99 -7.01 -3.35 11.18
C GLU A 99 -7.46 -3.27 9.71
N ASP A 100 -8.36 -2.36 9.40
CA ASP A 100 -8.78 -2.07 8.04
C ASP A 100 -7.90 -1.02 7.39
N TRP A 101 -7.72 -1.13 6.08
CA TRP A 101 -7.13 -0.08 5.26
C TRP A 101 -8.20 0.94 4.92
N VAL A 102 -8.05 2.17 5.42
CA VAL A 102 -9.02 3.24 5.22
C VAL A 102 -8.36 4.44 4.56
N VAL A 103 -8.90 4.85 3.42
CA VAL A 103 -8.52 6.06 2.70
C VAL A 103 -9.76 6.91 2.50
N ALA A 104 -9.79 8.10 3.06
CA ALA A 104 -10.88 9.03 2.80
C ALA A 104 -10.90 9.42 1.31
N PRO A 105 -12.08 9.53 0.67
CA PRO A 105 -12.18 9.78 -0.78
C PRO A 105 -11.40 10.99 -1.27
N GLN A 106 -11.36 12.07 -0.50
CA GLN A 106 -10.63 13.30 -0.84
C GLN A 106 -9.09 13.12 -0.81
N TRP A 107 -8.60 12.09 -0.14
CA TRP A 107 -7.18 11.77 -0.03
C TRP A 107 -6.72 10.70 -1.03
N ASN A 108 -7.63 10.11 -1.79
CA ASN A 108 -7.27 9.35 -2.99
C ASN A 108 -7.23 10.30 -4.20
N LEU A 109 -6.10 10.91 -4.45
CA LEU A 109 -5.93 11.92 -5.50
C LEU A 109 -6.08 11.37 -6.93
N CYS A 110 -6.12 10.07 -7.09
CA CYS A 110 -6.39 9.43 -8.37
C CYS A 110 -7.89 9.44 -8.72
N ASN A 111 -8.76 9.32 -7.72
CA ASN A 111 -10.20 9.15 -7.86
C ASN A 111 -11.03 10.18 -7.07
N ALA A 112 -10.39 11.21 -6.51
CA ALA A 112 -11.10 12.26 -5.78
C ALA A 112 -12.14 12.94 -6.69
N PRO A 113 -13.30 13.37 -6.14
CA PRO A 113 -14.30 14.12 -6.90
C PRO A 113 -13.67 15.32 -7.61
N GLY A 114 -13.95 15.47 -8.90
CA GLY A 114 -13.39 16.56 -9.71
C GLY A 114 -11.93 16.37 -10.16
N ALA A 115 -11.34 15.22 -9.92
CA ALA A 115 -9.93 14.94 -10.31
C ALA A 115 -9.67 15.09 -11.82
N ASP A 116 -10.70 14.96 -12.64
CA ASP A 116 -10.63 15.08 -14.11
C ASP A 116 -10.98 16.48 -14.61
N ASP A 117 -11.51 17.36 -13.77
CA ASP A 117 -11.87 18.72 -14.15
C ASP A 117 -10.74 19.70 -13.80
N PRO A 118 -10.05 20.29 -14.80
CA PRO A 118 -8.96 21.23 -14.56
C PRO A 118 -9.36 22.47 -13.74
N LYS A 119 -10.67 22.80 -13.72
CA LYS A 119 -11.19 23.95 -12.96
C LYS A 119 -11.45 23.62 -11.49
N VAL A 120 -11.68 22.35 -11.19
CA VAL A 120 -12.05 21.85 -9.85
C VAL A 120 -10.89 21.06 -9.25
N ALA A 121 -10.03 20.46 -10.07
CA ALA A 121 -8.91 19.67 -9.62
C ALA A 121 -7.96 20.49 -8.74
N ARG A 122 -7.89 20.12 -7.49
CA ARG A 122 -6.91 20.65 -6.55
C ARG A 122 -5.49 20.26 -7.02
N SER A 123 -4.55 21.21 -7.01
CA SER A 123 -3.16 20.90 -7.26
C SER A 123 -2.69 19.74 -6.36
N LYS A 124 -2.07 18.72 -6.95
CA LYS A 124 -1.54 17.58 -6.19
C LYS A 124 -0.49 18.02 -5.17
N VAL A 125 0.33 18.99 -5.50
CA VAL A 125 1.32 19.57 -4.57
C VAL A 125 0.65 20.20 -3.36
N LYS A 126 -0.40 20.99 -3.59
CA LYS A 126 -1.20 21.58 -2.51
C LYS A 126 -1.86 20.51 -1.67
N ALA A 127 -2.44 19.49 -2.29
CA ALA A 127 -3.07 18.37 -1.60
C ALA A 127 -2.10 17.61 -0.69
N VAL A 128 -0.88 17.34 -1.16
CA VAL A 128 0.17 16.71 -0.33
C VAL A 128 0.54 17.59 0.85
N GLY A 129 0.69 18.90 0.66
CA GLY A 129 0.96 19.84 1.74
C GLY A 129 -0.15 19.87 2.80
N GLU A 130 -1.40 19.91 2.36
CA GLU A 130 -2.56 19.86 3.26
C GLU A 130 -2.64 18.51 4.02
N PHE A 131 -2.36 17.40 3.34
CA PHE A 131 -2.30 16.09 3.98
C PHE A 131 -1.23 16.03 5.08
N LEU A 132 -0.03 16.49 4.79
CA LEU A 132 1.07 16.49 5.77
C LEU A 132 0.77 17.36 7.00
N ALA A 133 -0.06 18.39 6.85
CA ALA A 133 -0.51 19.26 7.94
C ALA A 133 -1.76 18.71 8.67
N SER A 134 -2.37 17.65 8.18
CA SER A 134 -3.58 17.04 8.76
C SER A 134 -3.26 15.88 9.70
N ASP A 135 -4.29 15.35 10.35
CA ASP A 135 -4.21 14.13 11.15
C ASP A 135 -4.58 12.86 10.35
N GLU A 136 -4.77 12.99 9.04
CA GLU A 136 -5.06 11.87 8.16
C GLU A 136 -3.85 10.94 8.02
N ARG A 137 -4.13 9.64 7.96
CA ARG A 137 -3.08 8.60 7.99
C ARG A 137 -2.57 8.19 6.63
N VAL A 138 -3.42 8.26 5.59
CA VAL A 138 -3.12 7.70 4.26
C VAL A 138 -3.52 8.65 3.13
N LEU A 139 -2.56 8.87 2.22
CA LEU A 139 -2.70 9.57 0.95
C LEU A 139 -2.35 8.63 -0.21
#